data_dadc62d02b9976b317fb8ad39dbd207c
#
_entry.id   dadc62d02b9976b317fb8ad39dbd207c
#
_cell.length_a   1.000
_cell.length_b   1.000
_cell.length_c   1.000
_cell.angle_alpha   90.00
_cell.angle_beta   90.00
_cell.angle_gamma   90.00
#
_symmetry.space_group_name_H-M   'P 1'
#
loop_
_entity.id
_entity.type
_entity.pdbx_description
1 polymer ?
#
loop_
_entity_poly.entity_id
_entity_poly.type
_entity_poly.pdbx_seq_one_letter_code
_entity_poly.pdbx_strand_id
1 'polypeptide(L)'
;MENPKIIITINRESGSGGGEIARLLGEKLGFKVYGRAMLQSVADHFNLTLEDMDRVKAQRTSWWSDFCNFYRQFDTTSRSVDSNPEATPLTLYYAEARLLRELVEQESCIIVGRAGFHIFRDNPNALHLLIMADRDARIARIATKQNLSPEEAAKVIDKTDKDRDTFVKTVADTSRYDARNYDFVLNVTNIPTDTVAQFLADNIRKKYPFVEK
;
A
#
# COMPACT_ATOMS: atom_id res chain seq x y z
N MET A 1 3.41 -8.91 28.98
CA MET A 1 2.92 -9.34 27.66
C MET A 1 3.26 -8.23 26.68
N GLU A 2 3.83 -8.57 25.54
CA GLU A 2 4.13 -7.59 24.48
C GLU A 2 2.82 -7.08 23.89
N ASN A 3 2.74 -5.76 23.61
CA ASN A 3 1.57 -5.18 22.98
C ASN A 3 1.36 -5.74 21.57
N PRO A 4 0.12 -5.97 21.13
CA PRO A 4 -0.14 -6.47 19.80
C PRO A 4 0.36 -5.46 18.75
N LYS A 5 0.85 -5.96 17.62
CA LYS A 5 1.21 -5.11 16.49
C LYS A 5 -0.05 -4.64 15.78
N ILE A 6 -0.11 -3.35 15.45
CA ILE A 6 -1.26 -2.71 14.78
C ILE A 6 -0.94 -2.58 13.29
N ILE A 7 -1.91 -2.92 12.47
CA ILE A 7 -1.82 -2.81 11.02
C ILE A 7 -2.86 -1.79 10.55
N ILE A 8 -2.43 -0.76 9.85
CA ILE A 8 -3.34 0.21 9.22
C ILE A 8 -3.22 0.04 7.72
N THR A 9 -4.29 -0.33 7.04
CA THR A 9 -4.29 -0.38 5.58
C THR A 9 -5.01 0.83 5.00
N ILE A 10 -4.41 1.51 4.03
CA ILE A 10 -5.00 2.70 3.40
C ILE A 10 -5.20 2.43 1.91
N ASN A 11 -6.44 2.22 1.52
CA ASN A 11 -6.86 2.31 0.14
C ASN A 11 -7.22 3.77 -0.20
N ARG A 12 -7.04 4.19 -1.45
CA ARG A 12 -7.21 5.60 -1.81
C ARG A 12 -7.46 5.77 -3.29
N GLU A 13 -8.19 6.81 -3.64
CA GLU A 13 -8.30 7.31 -5.00
C GLU A 13 -7.03 8.07 -5.43
N SER A 14 -6.76 8.09 -6.72
CA SER A 14 -5.67 8.89 -7.29
C SER A 14 -5.97 10.37 -7.11
N GLY A 15 -5.03 11.13 -6.56
CA GLY A 15 -5.23 12.56 -6.28
C GLY A 15 -6.01 12.89 -4.99
N SER A 16 -6.51 11.91 -4.22
CA SER A 16 -7.23 12.17 -2.96
C SER A 16 -6.34 12.70 -1.81
N GLY A 17 -5.02 12.61 -1.93
CA GLY A 17 -4.11 12.96 -0.83
C GLY A 17 -3.83 11.80 0.12
N GLY A 18 -4.40 10.61 -0.11
CA GLY A 18 -4.26 9.46 0.78
C GLY A 18 -2.83 9.00 1.04
N GLY A 19 -1.90 9.21 0.09
CA GLY A 19 -0.48 8.94 0.31
C GLY A 19 0.17 9.91 1.31
N GLU A 20 -0.19 11.18 1.25
CA GLU A 20 0.27 12.21 2.19
C GLU A 20 -0.33 12.00 3.59
N ILE A 21 -1.62 11.67 3.65
CA ILE A 21 -2.30 11.30 4.90
C ILE A 21 -1.60 10.09 5.54
N ALA A 22 -1.23 9.08 4.75
CA ALA A 22 -0.50 7.91 5.26
C ALA A 22 0.85 8.30 5.86
N ARG A 23 1.62 9.17 5.19
CA ARG A 23 2.91 9.67 5.69
C ARG A 23 2.75 10.42 7.01
N LEU A 24 1.85 11.40 7.05
CA LEU A 24 1.58 12.21 8.24
C LEU A 24 1.04 11.34 9.41
N LEU A 25 0.18 10.38 9.12
CA LEU A 25 -0.32 9.44 10.12
C LEU A 25 0.82 8.57 10.68
N GLY A 26 1.72 8.11 9.81
CA GLY A 26 2.91 7.37 10.23
C GLY A 26 3.80 8.17 11.17
N GLU A 27 4.05 9.45 10.87
CA GLU A 27 4.81 10.36 11.72
C GLU A 27 4.13 10.57 13.07
N LYS A 28 2.80 10.77 13.09
CA LYS A 28 2.05 10.99 14.32
C LYS A 28 1.98 9.74 15.22
N LEU A 29 2.01 8.54 14.66
CA LEU A 29 1.93 7.28 15.40
C LEU A 29 3.30 6.62 15.64
N GLY A 30 4.36 7.11 15.01
CA GLY A 30 5.66 6.44 15.01
C GLY A 30 5.67 5.14 14.18
N PHE A 31 4.76 5.00 13.22
CA PHE A 31 4.63 3.80 12.40
C PHE A 31 5.31 3.98 11.05
N LYS A 32 6.01 2.93 10.59
CA LYS A 32 6.54 2.91 9.22
C LYS A 32 5.41 2.79 8.20
N VAL A 33 5.61 3.44 7.05
CA VAL A 33 4.62 3.46 5.96
C VAL A 33 5.15 2.66 4.78
N TYR A 34 4.46 1.58 4.45
CA TYR A 34 4.82 0.69 3.36
C TYR A 34 3.91 0.90 2.16
N GLY A 35 4.48 1.39 1.08
CA GLY A 35 3.84 1.50 -0.22
C GLY A 35 4.62 0.72 -1.28
N ARG A 36 4.18 0.81 -2.54
CA ARG A 36 4.78 0.09 -3.66
C ARG A 36 6.31 0.28 -3.76
N ALA A 37 6.80 1.51 -3.59
CA ALA A 37 8.22 1.81 -3.69
C ALA A 37 9.05 1.27 -2.51
N MET A 38 8.43 1.06 -1.35
CA MET A 38 9.13 0.59 -0.16
C MET A 38 9.20 -0.92 -0.02
N LEU A 39 8.41 -1.68 -0.77
CA LEU A 39 8.55 -3.13 -0.77
C LEU A 39 9.93 -3.57 -1.30
N GLN A 40 10.55 -2.75 -2.14
CA GLN A 40 11.95 -2.92 -2.55
C GLN A 40 12.92 -2.71 -1.38
N SER A 41 12.72 -1.62 -0.61
CA SER A 41 13.54 -1.35 0.58
C SER A 41 13.35 -2.37 1.70
N VAL A 42 12.22 -3.07 1.73
CA VAL A 42 12.00 -4.16 2.69
C VAL A 42 12.86 -5.37 2.35
N ALA A 43 13.03 -5.69 1.07
CA ALA A 43 13.98 -6.70 0.65
C ALA A 43 15.41 -6.36 1.12
N ASP A 44 15.78 -5.08 1.04
CA ASP A 44 17.07 -4.57 1.51
C ASP A 44 17.16 -4.56 3.06
N HIS A 45 16.04 -4.28 3.76
CA HIS A 45 16.00 -4.23 5.23
C HIS A 45 16.17 -5.61 5.89
N PHE A 46 15.74 -6.67 5.23
CA PHE A 46 16.00 -8.04 5.68
C PHE A 46 17.42 -8.51 5.35
N ASN A 47 18.33 -7.59 4.95
CA ASN A 47 19.71 -7.91 4.52
C ASN A 47 19.76 -9.04 3.47
N LEU A 48 18.73 -9.13 2.64
CA LEU A 48 18.68 -10.11 1.57
C LEU A 48 19.56 -9.59 0.44
N THR A 49 20.83 -9.94 0.48
CA THR A 49 21.76 -9.69 -0.62
C THR A 49 21.37 -10.52 -1.84
N LEU A 50 21.86 -10.15 -3.03
CA LEU A 50 21.69 -10.97 -4.23
C LEU A 50 22.17 -12.43 -4.02
N GLU A 51 23.18 -12.63 -3.15
CA GLU A 51 23.66 -13.97 -2.75
C GLU A 51 22.70 -14.71 -1.81
N ASP A 52 22.01 -13.99 -0.93
CA ASP A 52 20.95 -14.58 -0.09
C ASP A 52 19.71 -14.91 -0.94
N MET A 53 19.43 -14.09 -1.96
CA MET A 53 18.42 -14.40 -2.98
C MET A 53 18.74 -15.69 -3.73
N ASP A 54 20.00 -15.95 -4.04
CA ASP A 54 20.42 -17.18 -4.71
C ASP A 54 20.45 -18.39 -3.74
N ARG A 55 20.73 -18.20 -2.46
CA ARG A 55 20.59 -19.23 -1.41
C ARG A 55 19.14 -19.60 -1.13
N VAL A 56 18.24 -18.64 -1.12
CA VAL A 56 16.80 -18.86 -0.99
C VAL A 56 16.22 -19.57 -2.23
N LYS A 57 16.77 -19.33 -3.41
CA LYS A 57 16.50 -20.15 -4.62
C LYS A 57 16.85 -21.62 -4.38
N ALA A 58 17.96 -21.91 -3.70
CA ALA A 58 18.39 -23.28 -3.40
C ALA A 58 17.48 -23.98 -2.37
N GLN A 59 16.72 -23.26 -1.55
CA GLN A 59 15.80 -23.79 -0.52
C GLN A 59 14.34 -23.89 -0.96
N ARG A 60 14.03 -23.89 -2.26
CA ARG A 60 12.68 -24.12 -2.82
C ARG A 60 11.56 -23.18 -2.36
N THR A 61 11.80 -21.90 -2.20
CA THR A 61 10.73 -20.92 -2.09
C THR A 61 10.59 -20.16 -3.42
N SER A 62 9.81 -20.74 -4.35
CA SER A 62 9.59 -20.17 -5.70
C SER A 62 9.07 -18.73 -5.67
N TRP A 63 8.31 -18.38 -4.64
CA TRP A 63 7.69 -17.06 -4.47
C TRP A 63 8.68 -15.90 -4.38
N TRP A 64 9.88 -16.13 -3.79
CA TRP A 64 10.88 -15.08 -3.66
C TRP A 64 11.55 -14.76 -5.00
N SER A 65 11.80 -15.77 -5.82
CA SER A 65 12.31 -15.54 -7.17
C SER A 65 11.30 -14.78 -8.03
N ASP A 66 10.00 -15.07 -7.86
CA ASP A 66 8.91 -14.40 -8.56
C ASP A 66 8.77 -12.95 -8.11
N PHE A 67 8.93 -12.68 -6.83
CA PHE A 67 8.99 -11.34 -6.26
C PHE A 67 10.18 -10.53 -6.83
N CYS A 68 11.37 -11.09 -6.82
CA CYS A 68 12.58 -10.44 -7.34
C CYS A 68 12.51 -10.20 -8.86
N ASN A 69 11.98 -11.15 -9.62
CA ASN A 69 11.80 -11.02 -11.06
C ASN A 69 10.77 -9.94 -11.40
N PHE A 70 9.70 -9.81 -10.62
CA PHE A 70 8.73 -8.74 -10.77
C PHE A 70 9.35 -7.36 -10.56
N TYR A 71 10.14 -7.17 -9.51
CA TYR A 71 10.79 -5.89 -9.27
C TYR A 71 11.86 -5.55 -10.31
N ARG A 72 12.60 -6.53 -10.83
CA ARG A 72 13.52 -6.34 -11.96
C ARG A 72 12.81 -5.87 -13.24
N GLN A 73 11.57 -6.29 -13.48
CA GLN A 73 10.76 -5.87 -14.63
C GLN A 73 10.32 -4.39 -14.55
N PHE A 74 10.28 -3.81 -13.36
CA PHE A 74 9.91 -2.41 -13.13
C PHE A 74 11.10 -1.47 -12.95
N ASP A 75 12.30 -2.00 -12.82
CA ASP A 75 13.53 -1.22 -12.88
C ASP A 75 13.89 -0.95 -14.34
N THR A 76 13.37 0.16 -14.88
CA THR A 76 13.57 0.60 -16.27
C THR A 76 14.99 1.02 -16.58
N THR A 77 15.93 0.91 -15.65
CA THR A 77 17.34 1.27 -15.80
C THR A 77 18.25 0.09 -16.15
N SER A 78 17.77 -1.15 -16.06
CA SER A 78 18.56 -2.34 -16.39
C SER A 78 18.01 -3.08 -17.60
N ARG A 79 18.65 -2.90 -18.74
CA ARG A 79 18.43 -3.68 -19.96
C ARG A 79 18.91 -5.12 -19.75
N SER A 80 17.98 -6.03 -19.75
CA SER A 80 17.98 -7.42 -20.24
C SER A 80 17.03 -8.27 -19.40
N VAL A 81 15.85 -8.48 -19.94
CA VAL A 81 14.80 -9.31 -19.32
C VAL A 81 14.75 -10.60 -20.10
N ASP A 82 15.23 -11.68 -19.50
CA ASP A 82 14.73 -13.01 -19.84
C ASP A 82 13.33 -13.11 -19.23
N SER A 83 12.33 -13.10 -20.10
CA SER A 83 10.92 -13.20 -19.75
C SER A 83 10.63 -14.56 -19.11
N ASN A 84 10.36 -14.56 -17.80
CA ASN A 84 9.79 -15.73 -17.14
C ASN A 84 8.27 -15.73 -17.38
N PRO A 85 7.70 -16.67 -18.14
CA PRO A 85 6.29 -16.69 -18.51
C PRO A 85 5.33 -16.99 -17.35
N GLU A 86 5.82 -17.27 -16.15
CA GLU A 86 4.99 -17.67 -14.99
C GLU A 86 4.67 -16.53 -14.02
N ALA A 87 5.19 -15.31 -14.21
CA ALA A 87 4.92 -14.18 -13.33
C ALA A 87 3.56 -13.54 -13.66
N THR A 88 2.48 -14.10 -13.16
CA THR A 88 1.15 -13.49 -13.27
C THR A 88 0.93 -12.41 -12.21
N PRO A 89 0.01 -11.44 -12.43
CA PRO A 89 -0.38 -10.47 -11.39
C PRO A 89 -0.80 -11.12 -10.07
N LEU A 90 -1.32 -12.33 -10.13
CA LEU A 90 -1.79 -13.08 -8.97
C LEU A 90 -0.65 -13.72 -8.18
N THR A 91 0.34 -14.34 -8.86
CA THR A 91 1.53 -14.91 -8.18
C THR A 91 2.32 -13.83 -7.45
N LEU A 92 2.44 -12.65 -8.06
CA LEU A 92 3.08 -11.48 -7.47
C LEU A 92 2.34 -10.96 -6.24
N TYR A 93 1.02 -10.91 -6.32
CA TYR A 93 0.20 -10.52 -5.17
C TYR A 93 0.38 -11.47 -3.99
N TYR A 94 0.41 -12.78 -4.21
CA TYR A 94 0.63 -13.74 -3.12
C TYR A 94 2.03 -13.63 -2.50
N ALA A 95 3.05 -13.36 -3.30
CA ALA A 95 4.40 -13.11 -2.79
C ALA A 95 4.45 -11.85 -1.92
N GLU A 96 3.88 -10.74 -2.38
CA GLU A 96 3.76 -9.50 -1.60
C GLU A 96 2.93 -9.69 -0.33
N ALA A 97 1.81 -10.40 -0.42
CA ALA A 97 0.94 -10.67 0.73
C ALA A 97 1.67 -11.48 1.82
N ARG A 98 2.52 -12.44 1.42
CA ARG A 98 3.34 -13.20 2.35
C ARG A 98 4.37 -12.30 3.04
N LEU A 99 5.12 -11.52 2.26
CA LEU A 99 6.09 -10.57 2.81
C LEU A 99 5.43 -9.59 3.78
N LEU A 100 4.27 -9.04 3.43
CA LEU A 100 3.53 -8.13 4.31
C LEU A 100 3.10 -8.82 5.61
N ARG A 101 2.70 -10.10 5.58
CA ARG A 101 2.36 -10.84 6.80
C ARG A 101 3.58 -11.07 7.70
N GLU A 102 4.73 -11.40 7.15
CA GLU A 102 5.98 -11.54 7.91
C GLU A 102 6.41 -10.20 8.54
N LEU A 103 6.26 -9.10 7.79
CA LEU A 103 6.59 -7.75 8.26
C LEU A 103 5.75 -7.31 9.46
N VAL A 104 4.44 -7.53 9.42
CA VAL A 104 3.52 -7.07 10.47
C VAL A 104 3.65 -7.85 11.77
N GLU A 105 4.30 -9.01 11.77
CA GLU A 105 4.65 -9.73 13.00
C GLU A 105 5.75 -9.02 13.79
N GLN A 106 6.57 -8.22 13.12
CA GLN A 106 7.73 -7.56 13.73
C GLN A 106 7.41 -6.16 14.25
N GLU A 107 6.57 -5.40 13.53
CA GLU A 107 6.29 -4.00 13.89
C GLU A 107 4.88 -3.56 13.50
N SER A 108 4.35 -2.56 14.23
CA SER A 108 3.14 -1.85 13.83
C SER A 108 3.44 -0.99 12.60
N CYS A 109 2.55 -0.99 11.59
CA CYS A 109 2.83 -0.31 10.34
C CYS A 109 1.58 0.16 9.60
N ILE A 110 1.80 1.01 8.61
CA ILE A 110 0.79 1.49 7.66
C ILE A 110 1.11 0.94 6.28
N ILE A 111 0.14 0.27 5.66
CA ILE A 111 0.26 -0.33 4.32
C ILE A 111 -0.61 0.45 3.35
N VAL A 112 0.00 1.01 2.29
CA VAL A 112 -0.69 1.86 1.32
C VAL A 112 -0.99 1.11 0.03
N GLY A 113 -2.25 0.74 -0.17
CA GLY A 113 -2.72 -0.03 -1.32
C GLY A 113 -2.48 -1.53 -1.19
N ARG A 114 -2.08 -2.19 -2.28
CA ARG A 114 -1.74 -3.63 -2.36
C ARG A 114 -2.86 -4.58 -1.94
N ALA A 115 -4.11 -4.13 -2.01
CA ALA A 115 -5.27 -4.83 -1.44
C ALA A 115 -5.04 -5.22 0.04
N GLY A 116 -4.34 -4.37 0.80
CA GLY A 116 -4.01 -4.63 2.21
C GLY A 116 -5.24 -4.94 3.06
N PHE A 117 -6.38 -4.28 2.80
CA PHE A 117 -7.64 -4.58 3.46
C PHE A 117 -8.06 -6.05 3.27
N HIS A 118 -7.76 -6.65 2.12
CA HIS A 118 -8.07 -8.06 1.84
C HIS A 118 -7.03 -9.01 2.46
N ILE A 119 -5.74 -8.64 2.45
CA ILE A 119 -4.65 -9.44 3.04
C ILE A 119 -4.89 -9.63 4.54
N PHE A 120 -5.35 -8.58 5.23
CA PHE A 120 -5.49 -8.53 6.68
C PHE A 120 -6.93 -8.50 7.19
N ARG A 121 -7.91 -8.86 6.36
CA ARG A 121 -9.35 -8.82 6.69
C ARG A 121 -9.73 -9.59 7.96
N ASP A 122 -9.01 -10.67 8.26
CA ASP A 122 -9.28 -11.54 9.40
C ASP A 122 -8.36 -11.23 10.61
N ASN A 123 -7.54 -10.18 10.52
CA ASN A 123 -6.64 -9.79 11.60
C ASN A 123 -7.35 -8.79 12.55
N PRO A 124 -7.59 -9.14 13.83
CA PRO A 124 -8.32 -8.29 14.77
C PRO A 124 -7.62 -6.98 15.12
N ASN A 125 -6.32 -6.88 14.85
CA ASN A 125 -5.50 -5.68 15.07
C ASN A 125 -5.32 -4.85 13.80
N ALA A 126 -6.01 -5.19 12.73
CA ALA A 126 -6.01 -4.41 11.51
C ALA A 126 -7.12 -3.34 11.53
N LEU A 127 -6.80 -2.19 10.93
CA LEU A 127 -7.74 -1.11 10.61
C LEU A 127 -7.66 -0.81 9.11
N HIS A 128 -8.81 -0.78 8.47
CA HIS A 128 -8.89 -0.58 7.03
C HIS A 128 -9.52 0.78 6.71
N LEU A 129 -8.80 1.60 5.94
CA LEU A 129 -9.20 2.96 5.59
C LEU A 129 -9.37 3.09 4.08
N LEU A 130 -10.41 3.80 3.65
CA LEU A 130 -10.60 4.25 2.28
C LEU A 130 -10.61 5.78 2.25
N ILE A 131 -9.69 6.39 1.51
CA ILE A 131 -9.57 7.84 1.34
C ILE A 131 -10.02 8.22 -0.06
N MET A 132 -11.05 9.04 -0.13
CA MET A 132 -11.68 9.53 -1.34
C MET A 132 -11.66 11.06 -1.40
N ALA A 133 -11.82 11.63 -2.57
CA ALA A 133 -12.08 13.05 -2.75
C ALA A 133 -12.83 13.29 -4.06
N ASP A 134 -13.52 14.42 -4.14
CA ASP A 134 -14.25 14.82 -5.33
C ASP A 134 -13.32 14.93 -6.54
N ARG A 135 -13.84 14.59 -7.72
CA ARG A 135 -13.06 14.46 -8.94
C ARG A 135 -12.29 15.75 -9.27
N ASP A 136 -12.92 16.90 -9.17
CA ASP A 136 -12.31 18.19 -9.53
C ASP A 136 -11.15 18.55 -8.60
N ALA A 137 -11.30 18.27 -7.29
CA ALA A 137 -10.23 18.47 -6.31
C ALA A 137 -9.04 17.54 -6.58
N ARG A 138 -9.31 16.30 -7.00
CA ARG A 138 -8.27 15.32 -7.36
C ARG A 138 -7.54 15.75 -8.64
N ILE A 139 -8.25 16.24 -9.65
CA ILE A 139 -7.68 16.77 -10.90
C ILE A 139 -6.76 17.95 -10.57
N ALA A 140 -7.24 18.94 -9.82
CA ALA A 140 -6.46 20.11 -9.45
C ALA A 140 -5.16 19.73 -8.71
N ARG A 141 -5.24 18.77 -7.76
CA ARG A 141 -4.09 18.31 -7.00
C ARG A 141 -3.06 17.58 -7.88
N ILE A 142 -3.49 16.72 -8.80
CA ILE A 142 -2.59 16.02 -9.72
C ILE A 142 -1.99 16.99 -10.74
N ALA A 143 -2.78 17.89 -11.31
CA ALA A 143 -2.31 18.93 -12.24
C ALA A 143 -1.17 19.75 -11.61
N THR A 144 -1.38 20.25 -10.40
CA THR A 144 -0.36 21.02 -9.67
C THR A 144 0.88 20.17 -9.35
N LYS A 145 0.69 18.95 -8.85
CA LYS A 145 1.81 18.08 -8.40
C LYS A 145 2.71 17.62 -9.54
N GLN A 146 2.12 17.39 -10.72
CA GLN A 146 2.83 16.82 -11.87
C GLN A 146 3.07 17.83 -12.99
N ASN A 147 2.67 19.09 -12.79
CA ASN A 147 2.73 20.16 -13.79
C ASN A 147 2.06 19.78 -15.12
N LEU A 148 0.82 19.29 -15.00
CA LEU A 148 -0.02 18.84 -16.12
C LEU A 148 -1.20 19.80 -16.34
N SER A 149 -1.78 19.78 -17.56
CA SER A 149 -3.09 20.37 -17.79
C SER A 149 -4.19 19.62 -17.03
N PRO A 150 -5.34 20.23 -16.74
CA PRO A 150 -6.48 19.54 -16.11
C PRO A 150 -6.93 18.30 -16.88
N GLU A 151 -6.92 18.34 -18.21
CA GLU A 151 -7.30 17.23 -19.09
C GLU A 151 -6.31 16.06 -19.00
N GLU A 152 -5.01 16.35 -18.94
CA GLU A 152 -3.97 15.34 -18.74
C GLU A 152 -4.06 14.73 -17.34
N ALA A 153 -4.25 15.55 -16.31
CA ALA A 153 -4.45 15.10 -14.93
C ALA A 153 -5.67 14.19 -14.80
N ALA A 154 -6.79 14.53 -15.48
CA ALA A 154 -7.97 13.67 -15.51
C ALA A 154 -7.68 12.29 -16.11
N LYS A 155 -6.94 12.23 -17.23
CA LYS A 155 -6.53 10.96 -17.86
C LYS A 155 -5.64 10.11 -16.93
N VAL A 156 -4.70 10.75 -16.21
CA VAL A 156 -3.84 10.09 -15.22
C VAL A 156 -4.67 9.48 -14.09
N ILE A 157 -5.65 10.21 -13.57
CA ILE A 157 -6.56 9.76 -12.52
C ILE A 157 -7.36 8.55 -13.00
N ASP A 158 -8.02 8.68 -14.17
CA ASP A 158 -8.89 7.62 -14.70
C ASP A 158 -8.12 6.33 -14.95
N LYS A 159 -6.93 6.43 -15.56
CA LYS A 159 -6.05 5.28 -15.77
C LYS A 159 -5.64 4.64 -14.45
N THR A 160 -5.13 5.46 -13.51
CA THR A 160 -4.60 4.94 -12.24
C THR A 160 -5.70 4.28 -11.40
N ASP A 161 -6.88 4.86 -11.35
CA ASP A 161 -8.00 4.31 -10.58
C ASP A 161 -8.54 3.04 -11.24
N LYS A 162 -8.64 3.00 -12.58
CA LYS A 162 -9.00 1.79 -13.32
C LYS A 162 -8.01 0.66 -13.09
N ASP A 163 -6.70 0.94 -13.13
CA ASP A 163 -5.65 -0.07 -12.89
C ASP A 163 -5.77 -0.64 -11.47
N ARG A 164 -6.04 0.21 -10.46
CA ARG A 164 -6.26 -0.21 -9.07
C ARG A 164 -7.53 -1.04 -8.91
N ASP A 165 -8.62 -0.66 -9.58
CA ASP A 165 -9.88 -1.40 -9.55
C ASP A 165 -9.71 -2.79 -10.16
N THR A 166 -9.06 -2.86 -11.32
CA THR A 166 -8.76 -4.12 -11.98
C THR A 166 -7.90 -5.01 -11.09
N PHE A 167 -6.86 -4.45 -10.47
CA PHE A 167 -6.00 -5.19 -9.54
C PHE A 167 -6.81 -5.76 -8.35
N VAL A 168 -7.57 -4.93 -7.65
CA VAL A 168 -8.36 -5.38 -6.49
C VAL A 168 -9.39 -6.42 -6.90
N LYS A 169 -10.09 -6.23 -8.01
CA LYS A 169 -11.05 -7.22 -8.52
C LYS A 169 -10.39 -8.55 -8.84
N THR A 170 -9.19 -8.54 -9.41
CA THR A 170 -8.45 -9.77 -9.76
C THR A 170 -7.99 -10.55 -8.53
N VAL A 171 -7.51 -9.85 -7.48
CA VAL A 171 -6.85 -10.53 -6.34
C VAL A 171 -7.77 -10.75 -5.14
N ALA A 172 -8.86 -10.00 -5.03
CA ALA A 172 -9.76 -10.00 -3.87
C ALA A 172 -11.22 -10.34 -4.22
N ASP A 173 -11.55 -10.47 -5.50
CA ASP A 173 -12.90 -10.71 -6.01
C ASP A 173 -13.98 -9.78 -5.40
N THR A 174 -13.59 -8.53 -5.16
CA THR A 174 -14.47 -7.51 -4.57
C THR A 174 -14.20 -6.13 -5.17
N SER A 175 -15.10 -5.18 -4.92
CA SER A 175 -14.86 -3.79 -5.27
C SER A 175 -13.99 -3.12 -4.21
N ARG A 176 -13.00 -2.34 -4.67
CA ARG A 176 -12.22 -1.47 -3.77
C ARG A 176 -13.06 -0.36 -3.13
N TYR A 177 -14.27 -0.12 -3.61
CA TYR A 177 -15.23 0.86 -3.08
C TYR A 177 -16.32 0.26 -2.20
N ASP A 178 -16.30 -1.06 -1.98
CA ASP A 178 -17.25 -1.68 -1.04
C ASP A 178 -16.91 -1.25 0.39
N ALA A 179 -17.73 -0.34 0.93
CA ALA A 179 -17.54 0.24 2.25
C ALA A 179 -17.47 -0.79 3.38
N ARG A 180 -18.04 -1.99 3.19
CA ARG A 180 -18.03 -3.09 4.17
C ARG A 180 -16.61 -3.64 4.42
N ASN A 181 -15.65 -3.33 3.53
CA ASN A 181 -14.26 -3.73 3.67
C ASN A 181 -13.43 -2.75 4.52
N TYR A 182 -14.02 -1.69 5.07
CA TYR A 182 -13.29 -0.62 5.73
C TYR A 182 -13.90 -0.22 7.07
N ASP A 183 -13.04 0.09 8.03
CA ASP A 183 -13.44 0.68 9.31
C ASP A 183 -13.78 2.18 9.16
N PHE A 184 -13.07 2.88 8.25
CA PHE A 184 -13.32 4.28 7.93
C PHE A 184 -13.32 4.51 6.42
N VAL A 185 -14.36 5.18 5.94
CA VAL A 185 -14.45 5.71 4.57
C VAL A 185 -14.56 7.23 4.66
N LEU A 186 -13.55 7.95 4.17
CA LEU A 186 -13.43 9.39 4.33
C LEU A 186 -13.39 10.10 2.98
N ASN A 187 -14.33 11.01 2.74
CA ASN A 187 -14.19 12.03 1.70
C ASN A 187 -13.45 13.24 2.28
N VAL A 188 -12.28 13.52 1.74
CA VAL A 188 -11.35 14.54 2.25
C VAL A 188 -11.22 15.74 1.31
N THR A 189 -12.22 16.03 0.49
CA THR A 189 -12.17 17.03 -0.58
C THR A 189 -11.64 18.37 -0.10
N ASN A 190 -12.21 18.94 0.94
CA ASN A 190 -11.87 20.27 1.47
C ASN A 190 -11.26 20.19 2.87
N ILE A 191 -10.69 19.05 3.24
CA ILE A 191 -10.07 18.87 4.54
C ILE A 191 -8.55 18.81 4.36
N PRO A 192 -7.76 19.61 5.09
CA PRO A 192 -6.32 19.51 5.07
C PRO A 192 -5.84 18.11 5.46
N THR A 193 -4.84 17.60 4.77
CA THR A 193 -4.32 16.24 4.99
C THR A 193 -3.81 16.03 6.42
N ASP A 194 -3.23 17.05 7.04
CA ASP A 194 -2.80 16.98 8.44
C ASP A 194 -3.98 16.86 9.41
N THR A 195 -5.06 17.59 9.18
CA THR A 195 -6.30 17.49 9.97
C THR A 195 -6.88 16.07 9.91
N VAL A 196 -6.90 15.47 8.72
CA VAL A 196 -7.35 14.07 8.55
C VAL A 196 -6.42 13.11 9.27
N ALA A 197 -5.12 13.29 9.13
CA ALA A 197 -4.13 12.44 9.81
C ALA A 197 -4.23 12.57 11.34
N GLN A 198 -4.48 13.77 11.87
CA GLN A 198 -4.70 13.99 13.30
C GLN A 198 -5.97 13.31 13.81
N PHE A 199 -7.08 13.48 13.08
CA PHE A 199 -8.34 12.79 13.39
C PHE A 199 -8.16 11.26 13.45
N LEU A 200 -7.46 10.68 12.47
CA LEU A 200 -7.20 9.25 12.43
C LEU A 200 -6.30 8.83 13.60
N ALA A 201 -5.21 9.56 13.87
CA ALA A 201 -4.30 9.26 14.97
C ALA A 201 -5.02 9.25 16.33
N ASP A 202 -5.87 10.23 16.58
CA ASP A 202 -6.62 10.33 17.83
C ASP A 202 -7.62 9.18 18.03
N ASN A 203 -8.29 8.75 16.94
CA ASN A 203 -9.20 7.60 16.98
C ASN A 203 -8.47 6.27 17.13
N ILE A 204 -7.31 6.12 16.49
CA ILE A 204 -6.46 4.92 16.63
C ILE A 204 -5.94 4.80 18.05
N ARG A 205 -5.46 5.90 18.67
CA ARG A 205 -5.02 5.89 20.08
C ARG A 205 -6.14 5.59 21.06
N LYS A 206 -7.37 6.03 20.78
CA LYS A 206 -8.55 5.66 21.61
C LYS A 206 -8.84 4.16 21.53
N LYS A 207 -8.72 3.56 20.34
CA LYS A 207 -8.93 2.11 20.15
C LYS A 207 -7.76 1.30 20.74
N TYR A 208 -6.55 1.83 20.65
CA TYR A 208 -5.32 1.17 21.09
C TYR A 208 -4.53 2.11 22.05
N PRO A 209 -4.91 2.17 23.34
CA PRO A 209 -4.32 3.11 24.31
C PRO A 209 -2.82 2.94 24.55
N PHE A 210 -2.25 1.81 24.16
CA PHE A 210 -0.81 1.54 24.26
C PHE A 210 0.01 2.15 23.11
N VAL A 211 -0.63 2.77 22.11
CA VAL A 211 0.04 3.58 21.08
C VAL A 211 0.27 4.97 21.67
N GLU A 212 1.49 5.23 22.09
CA GLU A 212 1.89 6.47 22.75
C GLU A 212 1.72 7.71 21.84
N LYS A 213 1.66 8.89 22.49
CA LYS A 213 1.52 10.20 21.82
C LYS A 213 2.84 10.63 21.16
#